data_a8ff391ad19d29682c0a4b4b4cf30c4f
#
_entry.id   a8ff391ad19d29682c0a4b4b4cf30c4f
#
_cell.length_a   1.000
_cell.length_b   1.000
_cell.length_c   1.000
_cell.angle_alpha   90.00
_cell.angle_beta   90.00
_cell.angle_gamma   90.00
#
_symmetry.space_group_name_H-M   'P 1'
#
loop_
_entity.id
_entity.type
_entity.pdbx_description
1 polymer ?
#
loop_
_entity_poly.entity_id
_entity_poly.type
_entity_poly.pdbx_seq_one_letter_code
_entity_poly.pdbx_strand_id
1 'polypeptide(L)'
;MAGTGVVAVYGNGAITETKKSPFSVKVGLAQMLRGGVIMDVVTAEQARIAEEAGACAVMALERVPADIRAQGGVARMSDPQLIKEIKQAVTIPVMAKARIGHFVEAQILEAIGIDYVDESEVLTLADEDNHINKHNFRIPFVCGCRNLGEALRRIREGAAMIRTKGEAGTGNIIEAVRHVRSVMGDIRVLRNMDDDEVFTFAKKIAAPYDLVLQTKQLGRLPVVQFAAGGVATPADAALMMQLGCDGVFVGSGVFKSGDPAKRAQAIVRAVTHYTDPEMLAEVSCAAPSKTSWKHLRLRLEGSIGEASVPGGFSRWFGEEASKCSLHPSWIPSALCVIFV
;
A
#
# COMPACT_ATOMS: atom_id res chain seq x y z
N MET A 1 -32.14 15.32 -27.80
CA MET A 1 -31.67 14.14 -27.04
C MET A 1 -31.18 14.65 -25.70
N ALA A 2 -31.94 14.38 -24.65
CA ALA A 2 -31.76 14.96 -23.32
C ALA A 2 -30.58 14.30 -22.62
N GLY A 3 -29.58 15.10 -22.26
CA GLY A 3 -28.51 14.65 -21.38
C GLY A 3 -29.06 14.49 -19.96
N THR A 4 -28.97 13.28 -19.42
CA THR A 4 -29.28 12.99 -18.03
C THR A 4 -28.22 13.63 -17.13
N GLY A 5 -28.46 14.89 -16.76
CA GLY A 5 -27.68 15.54 -15.73
C GLY A 5 -28.00 14.92 -14.37
N VAL A 6 -27.01 14.23 -13.77
CA VAL A 6 -27.09 13.87 -12.36
C VAL A 6 -26.88 15.14 -11.55
N VAL A 7 -27.96 15.66 -10.97
CA VAL A 7 -27.91 16.78 -10.04
C VAL A 7 -27.35 16.25 -8.72
N ALA A 8 -26.14 16.67 -8.36
CA ALA A 8 -25.62 16.42 -7.02
C ALA A 8 -26.36 17.32 -6.03
N VAL A 9 -27.28 16.75 -5.24
CA VAL A 9 -28.04 17.47 -4.22
C VAL A 9 -27.19 17.56 -2.95
N TYR A 10 -26.28 18.52 -2.90
CA TYR A 10 -25.60 18.90 -1.66
C TYR A 10 -25.45 20.44 -1.62
N GLY A 11 -26.33 21.08 -0.87
CA GLY A 11 -26.19 22.46 -0.44
C GLY A 11 -26.61 23.53 -1.49
N ASN A 12 -27.21 24.61 -1.04
CA ASN A 12 -27.60 25.79 -1.79
C ASN A 12 -26.39 26.64 -2.23
N GLY A 13 -25.51 26.07 -3.03
CA GLY A 13 -24.41 26.77 -3.69
C GLY A 13 -24.54 26.62 -5.20
N ALA A 14 -24.29 27.71 -5.95
CA ALA A 14 -24.34 27.73 -7.41
C ALA A 14 -23.69 26.50 -8.01
N ILE A 15 -24.44 25.75 -8.82
CA ILE A 15 -23.95 24.58 -9.56
C ILE A 15 -23.00 25.10 -10.64
N THR A 16 -21.71 25.21 -10.30
CA THR A 16 -20.67 25.30 -11.32
C THR A 16 -20.55 23.91 -11.96
N GLU A 17 -20.84 23.79 -13.25
CA GLU A 17 -20.56 22.58 -14.02
C GLU A 17 -19.08 22.25 -13.90
N THR A 18 -18.73 21.36 -12.99
CA THR A 18 -17.39 20.81 -12.91
C THR A 18 -17.14 20.05 -14.21
N LYS A 19 -16.18 20.48 -15.02
CA LYS A 19 -15.72 19.75 -16.21
C LYS A 19 -15.22 18.38 -15.75
N LYS A 20 -16.06 17.34 -15.87
CA LYS A 20 -15.74 15.98 -15.48
C LYS A 20 -14.73 15.38 -16.47
N SER A 21 -13.64 14.80 -15.99
CA SER A 21 -12.76 14.00 -16.85
C SER A 21 -13.40 12.64 -17.12
N PRO A 22 -13.35 12.12 -18.37
CA PRO A 22 -13.79 10.77 -18.66
C PRO A 22 -13.05 9.74 -17.78
N PHE A 23 -13.73 8.67 -17.39
CA PHE A 23 -13.12 7.64 -16.54
C PHE A 23 -11.89 7.00 -17.22
N SER A 24 -11.92 6.82 -18.55
CA SER A 24 -10.80 6.32 -19.33
C SER A 24 -9.53 7.16 -19.20
N VAL A 25 -9.65 8.48 -19.11
CA VAL A 25 -8.51 9.39 -18.88
C VAL A 25 -7.91 9.16 -17.50
N LYS A 26 -8.74 9.04 -16.47
CA LYS A 26 -8.29 8.76 -15.11
C LYS A 26 -7.56 7.42 -15.00
N VAL A 27 -8.09 6.39 -15.65
CA VAL A 27 -7.45 5.06 -15.74
C VAL A 27 -6.12 5.17 -16.51
N GLY A 28 -6.06 5.90 -17.60
CA GLY A 28 -4.83 6.16 -18.36
C GLY A 28 -3.75 6.83 -17.51
N LEU A 29 -4.12 7.85 -16.72
CA LEU A 29 -3.19 8.49 -15.77
C LEU A 29 -2.66 7.49 -14.75
N ALA A 30 -3.52 6.65 -14.17
CA ALA A 30 -3.10 5.63 -13.22
C ALA A 30 -2.19 4.55 -13.86
N GLN A 31 -2.43 4.19 -15.13
CA GLN A 31 -1.60 3.24 -15.88
C GLN A 31 -0.18 3.75 -16.11
N MET A 32 0.04 5.07 -16.19
CA MET A 32 1.39 5.65 -16.30
C MET A 32 2.30 5.34 -15.11
N LEU A 33 1.73 5.01 -13.96
CA LEU A 33 2.48 4.66 -12.75
C LEU A 33 2.86 3.18 -12.69
N ARG A 34 2.43 2.38 -13.65
CA ARG A 34 2.67 0.93 -13.67
C ARG A 34 4.16 0.60 -13.70
N GLY A 35 4.56 -0.39 -12.91
CA GLY A 35 5.96 -0.78 -12.73
C GLY A 35 6.72 0.10 -11.74
N GLY A 36 6.05 1.05 -11.10
CA GLY A 36 6.67 2.02 -10.22
C GLY A 36 6.47 1.76 -8.71
N VAL A 37 7.15 2.60 -7.94
CA VAL A 37 7.08 2.67 -6.49
C VAL A 37 6.48 4.01 -6.08
N ILE A 38 5.44 3.98 -5.27
CA ILE A 38 4.84 5.17 -4.66
C ILE A 38 5.30 5.21 -3.21
N MET A 39 5.92 6.32 -2.78
CA MET A 39 6.49 6.44 -1.44
C MET A 39 5.70 7.40 -0.57
N ASP A 40 5.35 6.96 0.66
CA ASP A 40 4.74 7.82 1.67
C ASP A 40 5.79 8.79 2.22
N VAL A 41 5.52 10.09 2.18
CA VAL A 41 6.41 11.16 2.63
C VAL A 41 5.69 12.12 3.57
N VAL A 42 6.41 12.66 4.55
CA VAL A 42 5.86 13.61 5.54
C VAL A 42 6.55 14.98 5.50
N THR A 43 7.56 15.14 4.65
CA THR A 43 8.28 16.41 4.44
C THR A 43 8.70 16.57 2.99
N ALA A 44 8.95 17.81 2.58
CA ALA A 44 9.49 18.14 1.26
C ALA A 44 10.86 17.48 1.00
N GLU A 45 11.69 17.33 2.03
CA GLU A 45 13.00 16.65 1.92
C GLU A 45 12.83 15.15 1.62
N GLN A 46 11.93 14.47 2.32
CA GLN A 46 11.61 13.06 2.01
C GLN A 46 11.07 12.89 0.60
N ALA A 47 10.28 13.86 0.11
CA ALA A 47 9.78 13.82 -1.25
C ALA A 47 10.90 13.90 -2.30
N ARG A 48 11.91 14.78 -2.09
CA ARG A 48 13.10 14.85 -2.95
C ARG A 48 13.89 13.54 -2.94
N ILE A 49 14.14 12.97 -1.75
CA ILE A 49 14.80 11.66 -1.63
C ILE A 49 14.05 10.57 -2.41
N ALA A 50 12.72 10.56 -2.32
CA ALA A 50 11.90 9.61 -3.06
C ALA A 50 12.02 9.78 -4.58
N GLU A 51 11.95 11.04 -5.07
CA GLU A 51 12.09 11.36 -6.49
C GLU A 51 13.49 10.99 -7.01
N GLU A 52 14.55 11.36 -6.28
CA GLU A 52 15.95 11.03 -6.62
C GLU A 52 16.20 9.51 -6.64
N ALA A 53 15.48 8.76 -5.80
CA ALA A 53 15.54 7.30 -5.78
C ALA A 53 14.80 6.65 -6.96
N GLY A 54 14.02 7.42 -7.75
CA GLY A 54 13.25 6.94 -8.88
C GLY A 54 11.82 6.50 -8.54
N ALA A 55 11.22 7.04 -7.49
CA ALA A 55 9.78 6.85 -7.24
C ALA A 55 8.95 7.42 -8.40
N CYS A 56 7.86 6.73 -8.75
CA CYS A 56 6.95 7.21 -9.80
C CYS A 56 5.92 8.24 -9.30
N ALA A 57 5.73 8.31 -7.99
CA ALA A 57 4.86 9.26 -7.31
C ALA A 57 5.19 9.27 -5.80
N VAL A 58 4.75 10.31 -5.10
CA VAL A 58 4.77 10.36 -3.63
C VAL A 58 3.37 10.50 -3.06
N MET A 59 3.17 9.96 -1.85
CA MET A 59 1.95 10.13 -1.06
C MET A 59 2.24 11.09 0.08
N ALA A 60 1.70 12.30 0.02
CA ALA A 60 1.85 13.32 1.05
C ALA A 60 1.01 12.98 2.28
N LEU A 61 1.66 12.82 3.42
CA LEU A 61 1.06 12.48 4.71
C LEU A 61 1.54 13.46 5.79
N GLU A 62 0.68 13.75 6.75
CA GLU A 62 1.07 14.43 7.99
C GLU A 62 1.76 13.45 8.96
N ARG A 63 1.24 12.22 9.02
CA ARG A 63 1.78 11.12 9.84
C ARG A 63 1.80 9.83 9.02
N VAL A 64 2.91 9.11 9.09
CA VAL A 64 2.95 7.77 8.47
C VAL A 64 2.05 6.79 9.24
N PRO A 65 1.52 5.74 8.57
CA PRO A 65 0.60 4.79 9.20
C PRO A 65 1.12 4.17 10.51
N ALA A 66 2.42 3.97 10.65
CA ALA A 66 3.02 3.47 11.88
C ALA A 66 2.83 4.44 13.07
N ASP A 67 2.92 5.75 12.82
CA ASP A 67 2.73 6.76 13.86
C ASP A 67 1.25 6.93 14.21
N ILE A 68 0.35 6.83 13.22
CA ILE A 68 -1.10 6.81 13.48
C ILE A 68 -1.47 5.65 14.40
N ARG A 69 -0.92 4.44 14.15
CA ARG A 69 -1.14 3.27 15.01
C ARG A 69 -0.59 3.46 16.43
N ALA A 70 0.59 4.07 16.57
CA ALA A 70 1.25 4.25 17.85
C ALA A 70 0.58 5.33 18.72
N GLN A 71 0.14 6.42 18.11
CA GLN A 71 -0.42 7.58 18.81
C GLN A 71 -1.94 7.47 19.01
N GLY A 72 -2.64 6.72 18.16
CA GLY A 72 -4.10 6.63 18.16
C GLY A 72 -4.78 7.95 17.80
N GLY A 73 -6.04 8.08 18.19
CA GLY A 73 -6.86 9.27 17.93
C GLY A 73 -7.44 9.32 16.52
N VAL A 74 -8.02 10.46 16.15
CA VAL A 74 -8.66 10.67 14.84
C VAL A 74 -7.60 11.09 13.82
N ALA A 75 -7.41 10.25 12.79
CA ALA A 75 -6.57 10.56 11.64
C ALA A 75 -7.41 11.17 10.52
N ARG A 76 -7.03 12.34 10.04
CA ARG A 76 -7.72 13.11 9.00
C ARG A 76 -6.81 13.34 7.79
N MET A 77 -7.36 13.98 6.77
CA MET A 77 -6.60 14.56 5.66
C MET A 77 -5.43 15.41 6.20
N SER A 78 -4.27 15.33 5.55
CA SER A 78 -3.10 16.13 5.91
C SER A 78 -3.33 17.62 5.68
N ASP A 79 -2.57 18.46 6.39
CA ASP A 79 -2.63 19.91 6.24
C ASP A 79 -2.41 20.30 4.76
N PRO A 80 -3.32 21.09 4.16
CA PRO A 80 -3.17 21.58 2.79
C PRO A 80 -1.86 22.34 2.53
N GLN A 81 -1.34 23.06 3.53
CA GLN A 81 -0.07 23.78 3.38
C GLN A 81 1.12 22.82 3.23
N LEU A 82 1.18 21.79 4.07
CA LEU A 82 2.19 20.73 3.96
C LEU A 82 2.13 20.03 2.59
N ILE A 83 0.92 19.73 2.10
CA ILE A 83 0.74 19.12 0.78
C ILE A 83 1.30 20.03 -0.33
N LYS A 84 1.04 21.34 -0.26
CA LYS A 84 1.57 22.32 -1.23
C LYS A 84 3.09 22.39 -1.19
N GLU A 85 3.71 22.37 -0.01
CA GLU A 85 5.17 22.37 0.16
C GLU A 85 5.81 21.12 -0.46
N ILE A 86 5.22 19.94 -0.22
CA ILE A 86 5.65 18.69 -0.86
C ILE A 86 5.51 18.79 -2.38
N LYS A 87 4.37 19.29 -2.87
CA LYS A 87 4.10 19.44 -4.30
C LYS A 87 5.09 20.40 -5.00
N GLN A 88 5.52 21.45 -4.32
CA GLN A 88 6.53 22.39 -4.84
C GLN A 88 7.95 21.81 -4.86
N ALA A 89 8.20 20.76 -4.09
CA ALA A 89 9.52 20.19 -3.91
C ALA A 89 9.89 19.15 -4.97
N VAL A 90 8.89 18.57 -5.68
CA VAL A 90 9.07 17.46 -6.64
C VAL A 90 8.36 17.74 -7.95
N THR A 91 8.79 17.04 -9.01
CA THR A 91 8.19 17.08 -10.35
C THR A 91 7.29 15.86 -10.62
N ILE A 92 7.47 14.78 -9.86
CA ILE A 92 6.64 13.58 -9.95
C ILE A 92 5.25 13.83 -9.32
N PRO A 93 4.23 13.05 -9.73
CA PRO A 93 2.87 13.17 -9.19
C PRO A 93 2.82 13.08 -7.65
N VAL A 94 1.97 13.91 -7.06
CA VAL A 94 1.72 13.93 -5.61
C VAL A 94 0.30 13.46 -5.33
N MET A 95 0.19 12.45 -4.47
CA MET A 95 -1.06 11.90 -3.97
C MET A 95 -1.33 12.40 -2.55
N ALA A 96 -2.58 12.45 -2.14
CA ALA A 96 -2.96 12.68 -0.75
C ALA A 96 -4.17 11.83 -0.37
N LYS A 97 -4.36 11.62 0.95
CA LYS A 97 -5.43 10.77 1.47
C LYS A 97 -6.64 11.59 1.92
N ALA A 98 -7.83 11.11 1.53
CA ALA A 98 -9.10 11.52 2.09
C ALA A 98 -9.70 10.38 2.92
N ARG A 99 -10.46 10.70 3.95
CA ARG A 99 -11.22 9.71 4.73
C ARG A 99 -12.30 9.07 3.87
N ILE A 100 -12.59 7.80 4.11
CA ILE A 100 -13.68 7.10 3.43
C ILE A 100 -14.99 7.86 3.65
N GLY A 101 -15.70 8.17 2.55
CA GLY A 101 -16.97 8.90 2.53
C GLY A 101 -16.84 10.41 2.66
N HIS A 102 -15.66 10.95 2.97
CA HIS A 102 -15.48 12.38 3.19
C HIS A 102 -15.23 13.16 1.88
N PHE A 103 -16.28 13.34 1.09
CA PHE A 103 -16.18 13.99 -0.22
C PHE A 103 -15.67 15.44 -0.15
N VAL A 104 -15.87 16.15 0.97
CA VAL A 104 -15.36 17.54 1.12
C VAL A 104 -13.84 17.56 1.25
N GLU A 105 -13.21 16.59 1.97
CA GLU A 105 -11.74 16.46 1.94
C GLU A 105 -11.24 16.26 0.52
N ALA A 106 -11.90 15.40 -0.27
CA ALA A 106 -11.52 15.19 -1.67
C ALA A 106 -11.71 16.46 -2.53
N GLN A 107 -12.73 17.27 -2.30
CA GLN A 107 -12.92 18.56 -2.96
C GLN A 107 -11.79 19.55 -2.63
N ILE A 108 -11.38 19.61 -1.36
CA ILE A 108 -10.23 20.44 -0.93
C ILE A 108 -8.97 19.97 -1.64
N LEU A 109 -8.68 18.65 -1.66
CA LEU A 109 -7.52 18.07 -2.32
C LEU A 109 -7.50 18.36 -3.83
N GLU A 110 -8.64 18.22 -4.51
CA GLU A 110 -8.74 18.59 -5.92
C GLU A 110 -8.52 20.10 -6.13
N ALA A 111 -9.06 20.96 -5.26
CA ALA A 111 -8.90 22.40 -5.37
C ALA A 111 -7.47 22.90 -5.18
N ILE A 112 -6.67 22.23 -4.33
CA ILE A 112 -5.24 22.53 -4.17
C ILE A 112 -4.38 21.92 -5.28
N GLY A 113 -5.00 21.19 -6.22
CA GLY A 113 -4.36 20.67 -7.41
C GLY A 113 -3.55 19.39 -7.18
N ILE A 114 -3.97 18.53 -6.24
CA ILE A 114 -3.34 17.20 -6.07
C ILE A 114 -3.57 16.34 -7.33
N ASP A 115 -2.64 15.43 -7.63
CA ASP A 115 -2.71 14.63 -8.85
C ASP A 115 -3.58 13.37 -8.69
N TYR A 116 -3.61 12.77 -7.49
CA TYR A 116 -4.44 11.61 -7.15
C TYR A 116 -4.96 11.71 -5.71
N VAL A 117 -6.17 11.25 -5.47
CA VAL A 117 -6.73 11.10 -4.11
C VAL A 117 -6.79 9.61 -3.74
N ASP A 118 -6.23 9.24 -2.61
CA ASP A 118 -6.43 7.92 -2.00
C ASP A 118 -7.55 8.01 -0.95
N GLU A 119 -8.73 7.46 -1.28
CA GLU A 119 -9.80 7.27 -0.31
C GLU A 119 -9.43 6.09 0.58
N SER A 120 -8.98 6.40 1.80
CA SER A 120 -8.14 5.50 2.58
C SER A 120 -8.72 5.08 3.91
N GLU A 121 -8.73 3.76 4.14
CA GLU A 121 -9.04 3.12 5.43
C GLU A 121 -7.95 3.33 6.50
N VAL A 122 -6.80 3.87 6.14
CA VAL A 122 -5.73 4.22 7.10
C VAL A 122 -6.14 5.42 7.95
N LEU A 123 -6.95 6.32 7.38
CA LEU A 123 -7.56 7.41 8.10
C LEU A 123 -8.84 6.95 8.83
N THR A 124 -9.28 7.73 9.80
CA THR A 124 -10.54 7.45 10.49
C THR A 124 -11.71 7.61 9.53
N LEU A 125 -12.62 6.65 9.49
CA LEU A 125 -13.79 6.69 8.61
C LEU A 125 -14.64 7.94 8.91
N ALA A 126 -15.20 8.54 7.86
CA ALA A 126 -16.21 9.60 7.98
C ALA A 126 -17.63 9.08 7.71
N ASP A 127 -17.73 8.01 6.92
CA ASP A 127 -18.97 7.32 6.60
C ASP A 127 -18.71 5.81 6.55
N GLU A 128 -19.53 5.02 7.22
CA GLU A 128 -19.38 3.56 7.26
C GLU A 128 -19.99 2.87 6.03
N ASP A 129 -21.05 3.44 5.48
CA ASP A 129 -21.85 2.84 4.42
C ASP A 129 -21.47 3.37 3.03
N ASN A 130 -21.13 4.65 2.92
CA ASN A 130 -20.95 5.30 1.64
C ASN A 130 -19.50 5.68 1.38
N HIS A 131 -18.97 5.21 0.24
CA HIS A 131 -17.74 5.72 -0.33
C HIS A 131 -18.00 6.96 -1.19
N ILE A 132 -16.96 7.76 -1.41
CA ILE A 132 -17.05 8.95 -2.26
C ILE A 132 -17.45 8.53 -3.69
N ASN A 133 -18.40 9.26 -4.29
CA ASN A 133 -18.68 9.13 -5.71
C ASN A 133 -17.58 9.82 -6.54
N LYS A 134 -16.63 9.04 -7.00
CA LYS A 134 -15.42 9.49 -7.69
C LYS A 134 -15.67 9.99 -9.11
N HIS A 135 -16.87 9.72 -9.66
CA HIS A 135 -17.28 10.24 -10.96
C HIS A 135 -17.52 11.75 -10.93
N ASN A 136 -17.70 12.33 -9.75
CA ASN A 136 -17.89 13.78 -9.59
C ASN A 136 -16.59 14.59 -9.64
N PHE A 137 -15.44 13.94 -9.67
CA PHE A 137 -14.11 14.55 -9.64
C PHE A 137 -13.39 14.42 -10.98
N ARG A 138 -12.47 15.33 -11.27
CA ARG A 138 -11.61 15.29 -12.45
C ARG A 138 -10.38 14.40 -12.25
N ILE A 139 -9.86 14.39 -11.03
CA ILE A 139 -8.65 13.64 -10.67
C ILE A 139 -8.94 12.15 -10.45
N PRO A 140 -7.97 11.26 -10.69
CA PRO A 140 -8.09 9.85 -10.42
C PRO A 140 -8.08 9.55 -8.91
N PHE A 141 -8.81 8.49 -8.54
CA PHE A 141 -8.86 7.99 -7.18
C PHE A 141 -8.21 6.62 -7.05
N VAL A 142 -7.55 6.42 -5.91
CA VAL A 142 -7.01 5.15 -5.44
C VAL A 142 -7.91 4.64 -4.31
N CYS A 143 -8.19 3.33 -4.28
CA CYS A 143 -8.94 2.70 -3.21
C CYS A 143 -8.31 1.37 -2.78
N GLY A 144 -8.43 1.04 -1.50
CA GLY A 144 -8.00 -0.24 -0.96
C GLY A 144 -9.02 -1.34 -1.17
N CYS A 145 -8.54 -2.59 -1.35
CA CYS A 145 -9.38 -3.78 -1.37
C CYS A 145 -8.73 -4.96 -0.64
N ARG A 146 -9.57 -5.94 -0.24
CA ARG A 146 -9.15 -7.22 0.33
C ARG A 146 -9.41 -8.40 -0.60
N ASN A 147 -10.37 -8.27 -1.51
CA ASN A 147 -10.84 -9.31 -2.42
C ASN A 147 -11.36 -8.70 -3.72
N LEU A 148 -11.65 -9.55 -4.71
CA LEU A 148 -12.13 -9.14 -6.03
C LEU A 148 -13.45 -8.37 -5.97
N GLY A 149 -14.40 -8.81 -5.17
CA GLY A 149 -15.72 -8.15 -5.07
C GLY A 149 -15.59 -6.71 -4.56
N GLU A 150 -14.78 -6.48 -3.53
CA GLU A 150 -14.49 -5.13 -3.02
C GLU A 150 -13.79 -4.27 -4.08
N ALA A 151 -12.80 -4.82 -4.79
CA ALA A 151 -12.11 -4.11 -5.86
C ALA A 151 -13.09 -3.63 -6.95
N LEU A 152 -13.96 -4.50 -7.42
CA LEU A 152 -14.91 -4.19 -8.49
C LEU A 152 -15.98 -3.17 -8.04
N ARG A 153 -16.39 -3.19 -6.77
CA ARG A 153 -17.27 -2.14 -6.23
C ARG A 153 -16.58 -0.77 -6.22
N ARG A 154 -15.33 -0.70 -5.78
CA ARG A 154 -14.54 0.56 -5.81
C ARG A 154 -14.35 1.09 -7.22
N ILE A 155 -14.10 0.19 -8.19
CA ILE A 155 -13.99 0.56 -9.62
C ILE A 155 -15.33 1.11 -10.13
N ARG A 156 -16.46 0.50 -9.76
CA ARG A 156 -17.79 1.00 -10.13
C ARG A 156 -18.05 2.42 -9.59
N GLU A 157 -17.54 2.73 -8.42
CA GLU A 157 -17.62 4.07 -7.83
C GLU A 157 -16.67 5.08 -8.49
N GLY A 158 -15.82 4.63 -9.41
CA GLY A 158 -14.89 5.47 -10.19
C GLY A 158 -13.43 5.44 -9.73
N ALA A 159 -13.02 4.44 -8.94
CA ALA A 159 -11.60 4.25 -8.59
C ALA A 159 -10.80 3.86 -9.85
N ALA A 160 -9.77 4.63 -10.17
CA ALA A 160 -8.89 4.42 -11.32
C ALA A 160 -7.67 3.56 -11.00
N MET A 161 -7.40 3.33 -9.72
CA MET A 161 -6.36 2.46 -9.20
C MET A 161 -6.89 1.70 -7.98
N ILE A 162 -6.56 0.42 -7.90
CA ILE A 162 -6.81 -0.41 -6.72
C ILE A 162 -5.48 -0.71 -6.04
N ARG A 163 -5.47 -0.72 -4.71
CA ARG A 163 -4.35 -1.23 -3.91
C ARG A 163 -4.83 -2.24 -2.88
N THR A 164 -3.93 -3.07 -2.39
CA THR A 164 -4.24 -3.90 -1.22
C THR A 164 -4.42 -3.02 0.02
N LYS A 165 -5.30 -3.42 0.93
CA LYS A 165 -5.39 -2.77 2.25
C LYS A 165 -4.18 -3.14 3.10
N GLY A 166 -3.81 -4.41 3.15
CA GLY A 166 -2.69 -4.91 3.94
C GLY A 166 -2.79 -4.47 5.40
N GLU A 167 -1.64 -4.38 6.07
CA GLU A 167 -1.51 -3.77 7.39
C GLU A 167 -0.47 -2.64 7.34
N ALA A 168 -0.93 -1.45 6.94
CA ALA A 168 -0.07 -0.29 6.81
C ALA A 168 0.65 0.04 8.15
N GLY A 169 1.96 0.31 8.07
CA GLY A 169 2.78 0.70 9.22
C GLY A 169 3.31 -0.42 10.09
N THR A 170 3.02 -1.69 9.81
CA THR A 170 3.50 -2.83 10.60
C THR A 170 4.86 -3.37 10.13
N GLY A 171 5.20 -3.18 8.85
CA GLY A 171 6.32 -3.85 8.20
C GLY A 171 6.10 -5.36 7.99
N ASN A 172 4.88 -5.85 8.19
CA ASN A 172 4.48 -7.23 7.94
C ASN A 172 3.61 -7.31 6.69
N ILE A 173 4.10 -8.03 5.69
CA ILE A 173 3.47 -8.10 4.37
C ILE A 173 2.35 -9.15 4.27
N ILE A 174 2.13 -9.98 5.32
CA ILE A 174 1.26 -11.16 5.24
C ILE A 174 -0.16 -10.83 4.75
N GLU A 175 -0.78 -9.75 5.25
CA GLU A 175 -2.13 -9.37 4.83
C GLU A 175 -2.16 -8.85 3.40
N ALA A 176 -1.15 -8.09 2.96
CA ALA A 176 -1.06 -7.66 1.57
C ALA A 176 -0.94 -8.85 0.61
N VAL A 177 -0.11 -9.85 0.96
CA VAL A 177 0.00 -11.12 0.20
C VAL A 177 -1.34 -11.85 0.16
N ARG A 178 -2.04 -11.96 1.30
CA ARG A 178 -3.37 -12.59 1.37
C ARG A 178 -4.37 -11.90 0.43
N HIS A 179 -4.40 -10.58 0.44
CA HIS A 179 -5.32 -9.80 -0.40
C HIS A 179 -5.00 -9.95 -1.90
N VAL A 180 -3.73 -9.87 -2.30
CA VAL A 180 -3.35 -10.12 -3.71
C VAL A 180 -3.70 -11.53 -4.14
N ARG A 181 -3.38 -12.54 -3.31
CA ARG A 181 -3.72 -13.93 -3.62
C ARG A 181 -5.22 -14.16 -3.72
N SER A 182 -6.03 -13.48 -2.90
CA SER A 182 -7.50 -13.51 -3.00
C SER A 182 -7.95 -12.94 -4.35
N VAL A 183 -7.55 -11.72 -4.71
CA VAL A 183 -7.94 -11.09 -5.98
C VAL A 183 -7.47 -11.91 -7.18
N MET A 184 -6.19 -12.28 -7.23
CA MET A 184 -5.63 -13.02 -8.37
C MET A 184 -6.14 -14.47 -8.42
N GLY A 185 -6.49 -15.07 -7.27
CA GLY A 185 -7.14 -16.38 -7.17
C GLY A 185 -8.53 -16.35 -7.80
N ASP A 186 -9.37 -15.41 -7.40
CA ASP A 186 -10.70 -15.20 -7.92
C ASP A 186 -10.68 -14.93 -9.44
N ILE A 187 -9.73 -14.12 -9.94
CA ILE A 187 -9.56 -13.86 -11.37
C ILE A 187 -9.20 -15.15 -12.12
N ARG A 188 -8.31 -16.01 -11.59
CA ARG A 188 -7.97 -17.29 -12.21
C ARG A 188 -9.17 -18.23 -12.28
N VAL A 189 -9.97 -18.30 -11.22
CA VAL A 189 -11.21 -19.08 -11.19
C VAL A 189 -12.20 -18.55 -12.22
N LEU A 190 -12.42 -17.22 -12.22
CA LEU A 190 -13.34 -16.54 -13.13
C LEU A 190 -13.00 -16.76 -14.62
N ARG A 191 -11.73 -16.79 -14.98
CA ARG A 191 -11.29 -17.06 -16.37
C ARG A 191 -11.70 -18.42 -16.90
N ASN A 192 -11.88 -19.39 -16.03
CA ASN A 192 -12.23 -20.78 -16.39
C ASN A 192 -13.71 -21.09 -16.22
N MET A 193 -14.55 -20.13 -15.80
CA MET A 193 -15.99 -20.30 -15.68
C MET A 193 -16.68 -20.19 -17.04
N ASP A 194 -17.76 -20.91 -17.22
CA ASP A 194 -18.69 -20.68 -18.32
C ASP A 194 -19.45 -19.35 -18.11
N ASP A 195 -20.00 -18.80 -19.19
CA ASP A 195 -20.65 -17.48 -19.12
C ASP A 195 -21.88 -17.48 -18.21
N ASP A 196 -22.61 -18.59 -18.14
CA ASP A 196 -23.76 -18.75 -17.24
C ASP A 196 -23.36 -18.74 -15.75
N GLU A 197 -22.18 -19.26 -15.43
CA GLU A 197 -21.65 -19.27 -14.07
C GLU A 197 -21.25 -17.88 -13.58
N VAL A 198 -20.86 -16.99 -14.50
CA VAL A 198 -20.42 -15.62 -14.18
C VAL A 198 -21.52 -14.84 -13.46
N PHE A 199 -22.80 -15.04 -13.79
CA PHE A 199 -23.92 -14.39 -13.08
C PHE A 199 -23.96 -14.80 -11.60
N THR A 200 -23.82 -16.10 -11.35
CA THR A 200 -23.82 -16.64 -9.97
C THR A 200 -22.58 -16.18 -9.22
N PHE A 201 -21.42 -16.17 -9.86
CA PHE A 201 -20.20 -15.68 -9.27
C PHE A 201 -20.28 -14.18 -8.91
N ALA A 202 -20.79 -13.33 -9.81
CA ALA A 202 -20.99 -11.91 -9.57
C ALA A 202 -21.89 -11.66 -8.33
N LYS A 203 -23.00 -12.42 -8.20
CA LYS A 203 -23.86 -12.39 -7.00
C LYS A 203 -23.10 -12.80 -5.75
N LYS A 204 -22.31 -13.88 -5.81
CA LYS A 204 -21.56 -14.42 -4.67
C LYS A 204 -20.55 -13.41 -4.12
N ILE A 205 -19.82 -12.70 -5.00
CA ILE A 205 -18.84 -11.71 -4.60
C ILE A 205 -19.42 -10.30 -4.42
N ALA A 206 -20.74 -10.13 -4.60
CA ALA A 206 -21.46 -8.87 -4.53
C ALA A 206 -20.83 -7.79 -5.41
N ALA A 207 -20.53 -8.11 -6.68
CA ALA A 207 -19.88 -7.20 -7.64
C ALA A 207 -20.76 -6.96 -8.88
N PRO A 208 -20.60 -5.81 -9.55
CA PRO A 208 -21.31 -5.50 -10.79
C PRO A 208 -20.96 -6.49 -11.88
N TYR A 209 -21.98 -7.11 -12.50
CA TYR A 209 -21.82 -8.18 -13.49
C TYR A 209 -20.94 -7.75 -14.68
N ASP A 210 -21.16 -6.56 -15.21
CA ASP A 210 -20.41 -6.04 -16.36
C ASP A 210 -18.90 -5.90 -16.07
N LEU A 211 -18.53 -5.50 -14.85
CA LEU A 211 -17.13 -5.45 -14.42
C LEU A 211 -16.55 -6.85 -14.17
N VAL A 212 -17.36 -7.79 -13.68
CA VAL A 212 -16.94 -9.19 -13.55
C VAL A 212 -16.66 -9.79 -14.92
N LEU A 213 -17.56 -9.60 -15.89
CA LEU A 213 -17.39 -10.07 -17.26
C LEU A 213 -16.16 -9.43 -17.92
N GLN A 214 -15.98 -8.12 -17.79
CA GLN A 214 -14.78 -7.41 -18.27
C GLN A 214 -13.50 -7.97 -17.65
N THR A 215 -13.51 -8.27 -16.35
CA THR A 215 -12.36 -8.86 -15.63
C THR A 215 -12.05 -10.27 -16.15
N LYS A 216 -13.08 -11.09 -16.45
CA LYS A 216 -12.93 -12.41 -17.09
C LYS A 216 -12.22 -12.28 -18.44
N GLN A 217 -12.70 -11.37 -19.30
CA GLN A 217 -12.16 -11.16 -20.64
C GLN A 217 -10.70 -10.64 -20.63
N LEU A 218 -10.40 -9.70 -19.73
CA LEU A 218 -9.05 -9.14 -19.58
C LEU A 218 -8.09 -10.09 -18.88
N GLY A 219 -8.59 -11.02 -18.05
CA GLY A 219 -7.78 -11.85 -17.17
C GLY A 219 -7.05 -11.07 -16.06
N ARG A 220 -7.49 -9.83 -15.81
CA ARG A 220 -6.97 -8.90 -14.79
C ARG A 220 -8.03 -7.85 -14.44
N LEU A 221 -7.80 -7.08 -13.39
CA LEU A 221 -8.64 -5.91 -13.13
C LEU A 221 -8.60 -4.91 -14.29
N PRO A 222 -9.71 -4.20 -14.59
CA PRO A 222 -9.76 -3.17 -15.64
C PRO A 222 -8.93 -1.92 -15.30
N VAL A 223 -8.39 -1.82 -14.08
CA VAL A 223 -7.48 -0.75 -13.61
C VAL A 223 -6.21 -1.39 -13.05
N VAL A 224 -5.17 -0.57 -12.81
CA VAL A 224 -3.93 -1.05 -12.19
C VAL A 224 -4.16 -1.46 -10.74
N GLN A 225 -3.44 -2.51 -10.31
CA GLN A 225 -3.46 -3.03 -8.94
C GLN A 225 -2.09 -2.91 -8.31
N PHE A 226 -1.96 -2.11 -7.28
CA PHE A 226 -0.75 -1.92 -6.51
C PHE A 226 -0.79 -2.70 -5.19
N ALA A 227 0.37 -3.10 -4.71
CA ALA A 227 0.51 -3.63 -3.35
C ALA A 227 0.71 -2.50 -2.35
N ALA A 228 0.03 -2.57 -1.22
CA ALA A 228 0.20 -1.65 -0.10
C ALA A 228 0.02 -2.38 1.23
N GLY A 229 0.63 -1.85 2.28
CA GLY A 229 0.48 -2.34 3.66
C GLY A 229 1.48 -3.43 4.02
N GLY A 230 2.57 -3.04 4.65
CA GLY A 230 3.58 -3.95 5.18
C GLY A 230 4.83 -4.13 4.32
N VAL A 231 4.89 -3.57 3.11
CA VAL A 231 6.11 -3.59 2.27
C VAL A 231 7.22 -2.79 2.96
N ALA A 232 8.33 -3.45 3.30
CA ALA A 232 9.42 -2.84 4.04
C ALA A 232 10.81 -3.11 3.45
N THR A 233 10.97 -4.17 2.67
CA THR A 233 12.25 -4.60 2.10
C THR A 233 12.19 -4.70 0.58
N PRO A 234 13.35 -4.69 -0.12
CA PRO A 234 13.42 -4.99 -1.55
C PRO A 234 12.76 -6.33 -1.91
N ALA A 235 12.98 -7.36 -1.08
CA ALA A 235 12.40 -8.70 -1.30
C ALA A 235 10.87 -8.69 -1.18
N ASP A 236 10.29 -7.93 -0.22
CA ASP A 236 8.84 -7.78 -0.11
C ASP A 236 8.25 -7.14 -1.37
N ALA A 237 8.89 -6.08 -1.88
CA ALA A 237 8.45 -5.39 -3.08
C ALA A 237 8.49 -6.31 -4.30
N ALA A 238 9.59 -7.05 -4.50
CA ALA A 238 9.71 -8.02 -5.58
C ALA A 238 8.67 -9.16 -5.47
N LEU A 239 8.41 -9.66 -4.25
CA LEU A 239 7.37 -10.67 -4.00
C LEU A 239 6.00 -10.19 -4.50
N MET A 240 5.62 -8.96 -4.19
CA MET A 240 4.32 -8.42 -4.61
C MET A 240 4.23 -8.27 -6.13
N MET A 241 5.32 -7.86 -6.78
CA MET A 241 5.40 -7.80 -8.25
C MET A 241 5.25 -9.19 -8.87
N GLN A 242 5.94 -10.21 -8.35
CA GLN A 242 5.84 -11.60 -8.82
C GLN A 242 4.46 -12.22 -8.57
N LEU A 243 3.73 -11.76 -7.55
CA LEU A 243 2.35 -12.16 -7.32
C LEU A 243 1.35 -11.53 -8.29
N GLY A 244 1.80 -10.58 -9.13
CA GLY A 244 1.00 -9.98 -10.21
C GLY A 244 0.51 -8.56 -9.93
N CYS A 245 1.08 -7.86 -8.97
CA CYS A 245 0.83 -6.43 -8.78
C CYS A 245 1.49 -5.60 -9.90
N ASP A 246 0.93 -4.44 -10.18
CA ASP A 246 1.42 -3.48 -11.17
C ASP A 246 2.40 -2.46 -10.57
N GLY A 247 2.66 -2.50 -9.28
CA GLY A 247 3.56 -1.63 -8.54
C GLY A 247 3.34 -1.76 -7.03
N VAL A 248 4.06 -0.96 -6.26
CA VAL A 248 4.01 -1.02 -4.79
C VAL A 248 3.91 0.36 -4.16
N PHE A 249 3.19 0.44 -3.04
CA PHE A 249 3.26 1.55 -2.08
C PHE A 249 4.21 1.17 -0.95
N VAL A 250 5.09 2.07 -0.58
CA VAL A 250 6.03 1.87 0.52
C VAL A 250 5.95 3.06 1.47
N GLY A 251 5.62 2.79 2.72
CA GLY A 251 5.49 3.80 3.76
C GLY A 251 6.70 3.88 4.69
N SER A 252 6.46 3.66 5.98
CA SER A 252 7.47 3.78 7.05
C SER A 252 8.71 2.90 6.86
N GLY A 253 8.67 1.87 6.01
CA GLY A 253 9.80 1.00 5.72
C GLY A 253 11.00 1.71 5.08
N VAL A 254 10.79 2.83 4.39
CA VAL A 254 11.85 3.64 3.79
C VAL A 254 12.39 4.64 4.82
N PHE A 255 11.57 5.61 5.22
CA PHE A 255 12.03 6.79 5.98
C PHE A 255 12.29 6.52 7.48
N LYS A 256 11.87 5.36 8.00
CA LYS A 256 12.28 4.87 9.34
C LYS A 256 13.52 3.95 9.29
N SER A 257 14.12 3.74 8.13
CA SER A 257 15.37 3.00 7.99
C SER A 257 16.58 3.85 8.40
N GLY A 258 17.73 3.19 8.62
CA GLY A 258 18.97 3.89 8.97
C GLY A 258 19.58 4.69 7.80
N ASP A 259 19.18 4.41 6.56
CA ASP A 259 19.61 5.11 5.34
C ASP A 259 18.44 5.12 4.34
N PRO A 260 17.56 6.14 4.41
CA PRO A 260 16.37 6.22 3.57
C PRO A 260 16.67 6.27 2.07
N ALA A 261 17.69 6.99 1.64
CA ALA A 261 18.03 7.13 0.22
C ALA A 261 18.44 5.79 -0.39
N LYS A 262 19.35 5.06 0.26
CA LYS A 262 19.74 3.70 -0.19
C LYS A 262 18.58 2.72 -0.14
N ARG A 263 17.74 2.80 0.89
CA ARG A 263 16.57 1.93 1.01
C ARG A 263 15.57 2.19 -0.11
N ALA A 264 15.28 3.45 -0.40
CA ALA A 264 14.40 3.86 -1.49
C ALA A 264 14.91 3.34 -2.84
N GLN A 265 16.18 3.59 -3.17
CA GLN A 265 16.82 3.11 -4.41
C GLN A 265 16.79 1.58 -4.53
N ALA A 266 17.09 0.87 -3.44
CA ALA A 266 17.06 -0.59 -3.44
C ALA A 266 15.66 -1.16 -3.71
N ILE A 267 14.61 -0.54 -3.17
CA ILE A 267 13.22 -0.94 -3.41
C ILE A 267 12.82 -0.64 -4.87
N VAL A 268 13.18 0.53 -5.42
CA VAL A 268 12.90 0.86 -6.83
C VAL A 268 13.58 -0.13 -7.77
N ARG A 269 14.87 -0.43 -7.53
CA ARG A 269 15.61 -1.44 -8.32
C ARG A 269 14.98 -2.84 -8.20
N ALA A 270 14.54 -3.23 -7.01
CA ALA A 270 13.87 -4.52 -6.81
C ALA A 270 12.52 -4.62 -7.53
N VAL A 271 11.77 -3.53 -7.63
CA VAL A 271 10.52 -3.47 -8.41
C VAL A 271 10.80 -3.51 -9.91
N THR A 272 11.85 -2.82 -10.37
CA THR A 272 12.24 -2.82 -11.79
C THR A 272 12.74 -4.19 -12.24
N HIS A 273 13.51 -4.89 -11.39
CA HIS A 273 14.17 -6.17 -11.70
C HIS A 273 13.60 -7.33 -10.86
N TYR A 274 12.30 -7.32 -10.61
CA TYR A 274 11.65 -8.25 -9.66
C TYR A 274 11.75 -9.73 -10.04
N THR A 275 12.11 -10.07 -11.28
CA THR A 275 12.30 -11.45 -11.75
C THR A 275 13.77 -11.88 -11.82
N ASP A 276 14.71 -10.99 -11.47
CA ASP A 276 16.14 -11.25 -11.51
C ASP A 276 16.68 -11.52 -10.09
N PRO A 277 16.95 -12.80 -9.74
CA PRO A 277 17.42 -13.17 -8.39
C PRO A 277 18.81 -12.61 -8.04
N GLU A 278 19.68 -12.41 -9.01
CA GLU A 278 21.04 -11.88 -8.78
C GLU A 278 20.95 -10.40 -8.41
N MET A 279 20.18 -9.65 -9.19
CA MET A 279 19.89 -8.24 -8.87
C MET A 279 19.20 -8.10 -7.51
N LEU A 280 18.22 -8.96 -7.21
CA LEU A 280 17.53 -8.95 -5.91
C LEU A 280 18.47 -9.23 -4.74
N ALA A 281 19.43 -10.15 -4.91
CA ALA A 281 20.46 -10.42 -3.92
C ALA A 281 21.35 -9.19 -3.70
N GLU A 282 21.85 -8.56 -4.79
CA GLU A 282 22.68 -7.36 -4.73
C GLU A 282 21.99 -6.22 -3.96
N VAL A 283 20.75 -5.85 -4.35
CA VAL A 283 20.04 -4.72 -3.72
C VAL A 283 19.63 -5.02 -2.28
N SER A 284 19.43 -6.29 -1.94
CA SER A 284 19.13 -6.70 -0.55
C SER A 284 20.36 -6.61 0.34
N CYS A 285 21.56 -6.91 -0.17
CA CYS A 285 22.82 -6.68 0.54
C CYS A 285 23.11 -5.19 0.74
N ALA A 286 22.87 -4.37 -0.27
CA ALA A 286 23.12 -2.93 -0.22
C ALA A 286 22.19 -2.19 0.77
N ALA A 287 21.00 -2.73 1.02
CA ALA A 287 20.01 -2.17 1.93
C ALA A 287 19.59 -3.22 2.99
N PRO A 288 20.50 -3.66 3.88
CA PRO A 288 20.20 -4.69 4.85
C PRO A 288 19.02 -4.25 5.73
N SER A 289 18.09 -5.17 5.95
CA SER A 289 17.01 -4.97 6.91
C SER A 289 17.62 -4.99 8.31
N LYS A 290 18.15 -3.87 8.77
CA LYS A 290 18.35 -3.64 10.19
C LYS A 290 16.97 -3.42 10.83
N THR A 291 16.15 -4.43 10.79
CA THR A 291 15.14 -4.63 11.82
C THR A 291 15.97 -4.91 13.06
N SER A 292 16.22 -3.85 13.84
CA SER A 292 17.11 -3.97 14.97
C SER A 292 16.50 -4.98 15.92
N TRP A 293 17.20 -6.07 16.16
CA TRP A 293 16.97 -6.98 17.27
C TRP A 293 16.83 -6.24 18.63
N LYS A 294 17.14 -4.93 18.65
CA LYS A 294 16.89 -4.01 19.76
C LYS A 294 15.41 -3.92 20.13
N HIS A 295 14.46 -3.96 19.17
CA HIS A 295 13.03 -3.96 19.51
C HIS A 295 12.55 -5.30 20.07
N LEU A 296 13.18 -6.42 19.67
CA LEU A 296 12.87 -7.71 20.28
C LEU A 296 13.44 -7.79 21.70
N ARG A 297 14.63 -7.22 21.90
CA ARG A 297 15.28 -7.15 23.21
C ARG A 297 14.49 -6.28 24.20
N LEU A 298 13.98 -5.12 23.78
CA LEU A 298 13.14 -4.25 24.61
C LEU A 298 11.76 -4.87 24.92
N ARG A 299 11.19 -5.68 24.02
CA ARG A 299 9.96 -6.43 24.31
C ARG A 299 10.20 -7.59 25.27
N LEU A 300 11.35 -8.25 25.20
CA LEU A 300 11.71 -9.30 26.15
C LEU A 300 12.08 -8.71 27.51
N GLU A 301 12.76 -7.57 27.54
CA GLU A 301 13.09 -6.86 28.78
C GLU A 301 11.87 -6.18 29.44
N GLY A 302 10.88 -5.75 28.64
CA GLY A 302 9.61 -5.16 29.14
C GLY A 302 8.53 -6.18 29.52
N SER A 303 8.66 -7.46 29.12
CA SER A 303 7.74 -8.54 29.51
C SER A 303 8.26 -9.39 30.67
N ILE A 304 9.49 -9.19 31.12
CA ILE A 304 10.04 -9.79 32.33
C ILE A 304 10.00 -8.72 33.44
N GLY A 305 8.78 -8.26 33.75
CA GLY A 305 8.50 -7.63 35.03
C GLY A 305 8.63 -8.68 36.12
N GLU A 306 9.69 -8.55 36.93
CA GLU A 306 9.85 -9.18 38.27
C GLU A 306 9.22 -10.56 38.49
N ALA A 307 9.69 -11.58 37.78
CA ALA A 307 9.65 -12.92 38.27
C ALA A 307 11.06 -13.26 38.78
N SER A 308 11.25 -13.25 40.08
CA SER A 308 12.44 -13.73 40.74
C SER A 308 12.70 -15.18 40.32
N VAL A 309 13.67 -15.40 39.42
CA VAL A 309 14.17 -16.72 39.09
C VAL A 309 15.27 -17.07 40.08
N PRO A 310 15.16 -18.19 40.82
CA PRO A 310 16.24 -18.64 41.70
C PRO A 310 17.50 -18.90 40.89
N GLY A 311 18.64 -18.46 41.44
CA GLY A 311 19.95 -18.48 40.79
C GLY A 311 20.33 -19.81 40.19
N GLY A 312 20.83 -19.77 38.97
CA GLY A 312 21.45 -20.90 38.28
C GLY A 312 21.62 -20.76 36.76
N PHE A 313 20.91 -19.86 36.10
CA PHE A 313 20.90 -19.82 34.61
C PHE A 313 21.88 -18.82 33.97
N SER A 314 22.51 -17.93 34.73
CA SER A 314 23.43 -16.91 34.20
C SER A 314 24.85 -17.42 33.91
N ARG A 315 25.18 -18.66 34.23
CA ARG A 315 26.53 -19.20 34.07
C ARG A 315 26.73 -19.98 32.77
N TRP A 316 25.68 -20.25 32.01
CA TRP A 316 25.78 -21.12 30.79
C TRP A 316 25.94 -20.35 29.48
N PHE A 317 25.71 -19.05 29.44
CA PHE A 317 25.81 -18.24 28.21
C PHE A 317 27.04 -17.32 28.15
N GLY A 318 27.89 -17.33 29.17
CA GLY A 318 29.02 -16.38 29.26
C GLY A 318 30.35 -16.88 28.74
N GLU A 319 30.58 -18.18 28.62
CA GLU A 319 31.92 -18.74 28.34
C GLU A 319 32.12 -19.41 26.98
N GLU A 320 31.07 -19.67 26.20
CA GLU A 320 31.19 -20.32 24.88
C GLU A 320 31.12 -19.38 23.68
N ALA A 321 30.81 -18.12 23.85
CA ALA A 321 30.75 -17.17 22.72
C ALA A 321 32.11 -16.69 22.20
N SER A 322 33.21 -17.03 22.87
CA SER A 322 34.56 -16.58 22.47
C SER A 322 35.43 -17.67 21.74
N LYS A 323 34.86 -18.84 21.49
CA LYS A 323 35.63 -19.97 20.90
C LYS A 323 35.07 -20.57 19.61
N CYS A 324 34.10 -19.97 18.95
CA CYS A 324 33.64 -20.44 17.63
C CYS A 324 34.22 -19.61 16.48
N SER A 325 35.50 -19.84 16.22
CA SER A 325 36.06 -19.71 14.86
C SER A 325 36.17 -21.13 14.32
N LEU A 326 35.16 -21.65 13.59
CA LEU A 326 35.32 -22.89 12.82
C LEU A 326 34.21 -23.11 11.77
N HIS A 327 34.66 -23.33 10.56
CA HIS A 327 34.19 -24.08 9.39
C HIS A 327 32.72 -24.54 9.25
N PRO A 328 32.13 -24.38 8.00
CA PRO A 328 30.69 -24.55 7.71
C PRO A 328 30.30 -26.00 7.36
N SER A 329 30.61 -26.99 8.15
CA SER A 329 30.27 -28.38 7.82
C SER A 329 29.68 -29.25 8.93
N TRP A 330 29.20 -28.69 10.03
CA TRP A 330 28.53 -29.50 11.07
C TRP A 330 27.35 -28.78 11.69
N ILE A 331 26.16 -29.06 11.16
CA ILE A 331 24.88 -28.81 11.87
C ILE A 331 24.27 -30.16 12.22
N PRO A 332 24.22 -30.56 13.49
CA PRO A 332 23.44 -31.73 13.89
C PRO A 332 21.95 -31.42 13.87
N SER A 333 21.18 -32.36 13.33
CA SER A 333 19.76 -32.35 13.08
C SER A 333 18.83 -32.31 14.32
N ALA A 334 19.26 -31.77 15.45
CA ALA A 334 18.54 -31.87 16.73
C ALA A 334 18.06 -30.56 17.33
N LEU A 335 18.03 -29.45 16.56
CA LEU A 335 17.56 -28.14 17.08
C LEU A 335 16.34 -27.58 16.30
N CYS A 336 15.51 -28.45 15.75
CA CYS A 336 14.31 -28.07 15.00
C CYS A 336 12.98 -28.31 15.73
N VAL A 337 12.99 -28.44 17.05
CA VAL A 337 11.77 -28.64 17.85
C VAL A 337 11.86 -27.82 19.13
N ILE A 338 11.70 -26.54 19.06
CA ILE A 338 11.14 -25.64 20.10
C ILE A 338 10.99 -24.27 19.45
N PHE A 339 9.87 -24.03 18.77
CA PHE A 339 9.17 -22.76 18.61
C PHE A 339 7.91 -23.02 17.76
N VAL A 340 6.85 -23.46 18.42
CA VAL A 340 5.48 -23.24 17.98
C VAL A 340 4.97 -22.02 18.75
#